data_85f4c76e2f064382dfefa8fc08478818
#
_entry.id   85f4c76e2f064382dfefa8fc08478818
#
_cell.length_a   1.000
_cell.length_b   1.000
_cell.length_c   1.000
_cell.angle_alpha   90.00
_cell.angle_beta   90.00
_cell.angle_gamma   90.00
#
_symmetry.space_group_name_H-M   'P 1'
#
loop_
_entity.id
_entity.type
_entity.pdbx_description
1 polymer ?
#
loop_
_entity_poly.entity_id
_entity_poly.type
_entity_poly.pdbx_seq_one_letter_code
_entity_poly.pdbx_strand_id
1 'polypeptide(L)'
;MKKKLFYFVFVALTAMTASLLSLTSCSKDDDKKEEIDPVAELKAKFVGEWNFVGSYDTSGKRIDDITVEIHKVFEADGTHKGIVAGKYSNTTGWDVEVKGSERILRMGTLVMKILNISANTFEITSSEGSYDLYVRTK
;
A
#
# COMPACT_ATOMS: atom_id res chain seq x y z
N MET A 1 -9.35 51.23 43.73
CA MET A 1 -9.62 49.80 43.59
C MET A 1 -9.66 49.33 42.14
N LYS A 2 -9.95 50.15 41.15
CA LYS A 2 -10.02 49.76 39.72
C LYS A 2 -8.65 49.47 39.07
N LYS A 3 -7.55 50.00 39.56
CA LYS A 3 -6.21 49.83 38.99
C LYS A 3 -5.58 48.45 39.33
N LYS A 4 -5.95 47.82 40.42
CA LYS A 4 -5.43 46.49 40.80
C LYS A 4 -6.06 45.35 39.96
N LEU A 5 -7.28 45.52 39.50
CA LEU A 5 -7.98 44.54 38.68
C LEU A 5 -7.37 44.46 37.28
N PHE A 6 -6.94 45.63 36.75
CA PHE A 6 -6.30 45.67 35.41
C PHE A 6 -4.94 44.98 35.38
N TYR A 7 -4.21 45.02 36.50
CA TYR A 7 -2.90 44.38 36.58
C TYR A 7 -3.03 42.85 36.62
N PHE A 8 -4.06 42.33 37.28
CA PHE A 8 -4.30 40.88 37.34
C PHE A 8 -4.72 40.32 35.96
N VAL A 9 -5.51 41.07 35.22
CA VAL A 9 -5.95 40.64 33.89
C VAL A 9 -4.76 40.67 32.89
N PHE A 10 -3.84 41.64 33.04
CA PHE A 10 -2.67 41.72 32.16
C PHE A 10 -1.62 40.63 32.47
N VAL A 11 -1.43 40.28 33.74
CA VAL A 11 -0.51 39.21 34.15
C VAL A 11 -1.05 37.84 33.73
N ALA A 12 -2.39 37.63 33.80
CA ALA A 12 -3.01 36.38 33.33
C ALA A 12 -2.93 36.25 31.80
N LEU A 13 -3.03 37.35 31.07
CA LEU A 13 -2.93 37.33 29.59
C LEU A 13 -1.50 37.08 29.10
N THR A 14 -0.50 37.60 29.80
CA THR A 14 0.91 37.36 29.48
C THR A 14 1.36 35.94 29.83
N ALA A 15 0.79 35.32 30.85
CA ALA A 15 1.10 33.93 31.17
C ALA A 15 0.52 32.95 30.13
N MET A 16 -0.62 33.25 29.52
CA MET A 16 -1.19 32.41 28.45
C MET A 16 -0.42 32.50 27.12
N THR A 17 0.15 33.68 26.82
CA THR A 17 0.96 33.82 25.58
C THR A 17 2.33 33.14 25.69
N ALA A 18 2.90 33.06 26.89
CA ALA A 18 4.17 32.35 27.08
C ALA A 18 4.03 30.82 26.99
N SER A 19 2.89 30.26 27.35
CA SER A 19 2.64 28.82 27.21
C SER A 19 2.34 28.39 25.75
N LEU A 20 1.86 29.30 24.90
CA LEU A 20 1.67 29.02 23.48
C LEU A 20 2.99 29.08 22.69
N LEU A 21 3.97 29.83 23.14
CA LEU A 21 5.30 29.89 22.51
C LEU A 21 6.18 28.68 22.83
N SER A 22 5.94 27.99 23.94
CA SER A 22 6.66 26.76 24.27
C SER A 22 6.18 25.54 23.50
N LEU A 23 4.97 25.56 22.93
CA LEU A 23 4.45 24.48 22.09
C LEU A 23 4.93 24.57 20.63
N THR A 24 5.40 25.74 20.18
CA THR A 24 5.93 25.91 18.81
C THR A 24 7.43 25.62 18.71
N SER A 25 8.14 25.52 19.82
CA SER A 25 9.58 25.17 19.79
C SER A 25 9.84 23.66 19.74
N CYS A 26 8.84 22.81 20.03
CA CYS A 26 8.97 21.36 19.92
C CYS A 26 8.72 20.83 18.48
N SER A 27 8.31 21.67 17.54
CA SER A 27 8.02 21.24 16.18
C SER A 27 9.21 21.43 15.19
N LYS A 28 10.38 21.78 15.69
CA LYS A 28 11.55 22.06 14.83
C LYS A 28 12.57 20.91 14.74
N ASP A 29 12.41 19.84 15.48
CA ASP A 29 13.37 18.72 15.48
C ASP A 29 12.83 17.44 14.82
N ASP A 30 11.66 17.48 14.18
CA ASP A 30 11.09 16.34 13.47
C ASP A 30 10.99 16.57 11.94
N ASP A 31 12.07 17.08 11.33
CA ASP A 31 12.38 16.76 9.92
C ASP A 31 12.98 15.33 9.83
N LYS A 32 12.47 14.40 10.60
CA LYS A 32 12.50 13.00 10.22
C LYS A 32 11.49 12.89 9.08
N LYS A 33 11.98 12.98 7.81
CA LYS A 33 11.34 12.30 6.70
C LYS A 33 11.06 10.90 7.24
N GLU A 34 9.78 10.57 7.46
CA GLU A 34 9.39 9.18 7.68
C GLU A 34 9.96 8.42 6.50
N GLU A 35 10.98 7.63 6.75
CA GLU A 35 11.57 6.76 5.75
C GLU A 35 10.50 5.73 5.45
N ILE A 36 9.75 5.97 4.35
CA ILE A 36 8.64 5.11 3.93
C ILE A 36 9.27 3.77 3.63
N ASP A 37 8.92 2.75 4.41
CA ASP A 37 9.34 1.38 4.17
C ASP A 37 8.83 0.93 2.79
N PRO A 38 9.72 0.71 1.81
CA PRO A 38 9.33 0.37 0.44
C PRO A 38 8.54 -0.94 0.36
N VAL A 39 8.74 -1.85 1.32
CA VAL A 39 7.98 -3.10 1.43
C VAL A 39 6.55 -2.82 1.89
N ALA A 40 6.39 -1.97 2.93
CA ALA A 40 5.07 -1.58 3.42
C ALA A 40 4.26 -0.81 2.35
N GLU A 41 4.90 0.12 1.63
CA GLU A 41 4.27 0.83 0.51
C GLU A 41 3.83 -0.13 -0.61
N LEU A 42 4.72 -1.06 -1.01
CA LEU A 42 4.42 -2.04 -2.04
C LEU A 42 3.28 -2.96 -1.61
N LYS A 43 3.30 -3.42 -0.37
CA LYS A 43 2.26 -4.28 0.22
C LYS A 43 0.90 -3.58 0.22
N ALA A 44 0.84 -2.31 0.61
CA ALA A 44 -0.39 -1.53 0.60
C ALA A 44 -1.00 -1.40 -0.81
N LYS A 45 -0.19 -1.37 -1.86
CA LYS A 45 -0.66 -1.34 -3.26
C LYS A 45 -1.37 -2.63 -3.68
N PHE A 46 -1.03 -3.78 -3.10
CA PHE A 46 -1.69 -5.05 -3.42
C PHE A 46 -3.01 -5.26 -2.71
N VAL A 47 -3.18 -4.72 -1.50
CA VAL A 47 -4.41 -4.93 -0.72
C VAL A 47 -5.65 -4.54 -1.53
N GLY A 48 -6.58 -5.49 -1.66
CA GLY A 48 -7.82 -5.32 -2.41
C GLY A 48 -8.15 -6.52 -3.28
N GLU A 49 -9.13 -6.34 -4.15
CA GLU A 49 -9.64 -7.37 -5.06
C GLU A 49 -9.21 -7.07 -6.51
N TRP A 50 -8.75 -8.10 -7.19
CA TRP A 50 -8.16 -8.00 -8.51
C TRP A 50 -8.71 -9.08 -9.43
N ASN A 51 -9.08 -8.67 -10.65
CA ASN A 51 -9.54 -9.58 -11.69
C ASN A 51 -8.39 -9.87 -12.68
N PHE A 52 -8.20 -11.15 -12.99
CA PHE A 52 -7.29 -11.59 -14.05
C PHE A 52 -7.83 -11.18 -15.41
N VAL A 53 -6.99 -10.53 -16.20
CA VAL A 53 -7.32 -10.08 -17.57
C VAL A 53 -6.84 -11.07 -18.60
N GLY A 54 -5.64 -11.60 -18.40
CA GLY A 54 -5.02 -12.54 -19.32
C GLY A 54 -3.52 -12.68 -19.11
N SER A 55 -2.94 -13.67 -19.76
CA SER A 55 -1.50 -13.86 -19.90
C SER A 55 -1.03 -13.35 -21.25
N TYR A 56 0.09 -12.65 -21.27
CA TYR A 56 0.63 -11.98 -22.44
C TYR A 56 2.10 -12.33 -22.66
N ASP A 57 2.54 -12.39 -23.89
CA ASP A 57 3.96 -12.45 -24.25
C ASP A 57 4.64 -11.08 -24.16
N THR A 58 5.92 -11.03 -24.38
CA THR A 58 6.71 -9.79 -24.35
C THR A 58 6.34 -8.79 -25.46
N SER A 59 5.59 -9.21 -26.47
CA SER A 59 5.07 -8.34 -27.54
C SER A 59 3.72 -7.72 -27.17
N GLY A 60 3.13 -8.13 -26.03
CA GLY A 60 1.79 -7.72 -25.60
C GLY A 60 0.66 -8.51 -26.26
N LYS A 61 0.97 -9.63 -26.93
CA LYS A 61 -0.03 -10.51 -27.48
C LYS A 61 -0.55 -11.46 -26.41
N ARG A 62 -1.87 -11.58 -26.28
CA ARG A 62 -2.51 -12.54 -25.38
C ARG A 62 -2.21 -13.96 -25.79
N ILE A 63 -1.78 -14.80 -24.87
CA ILE A 63 -1.34 -16.20 -25.11
C ILE A 63 -2.15 -17.24 -24.36
N ASP A 64 -3.11 -16.84 -23.50
CA ASP A 64 -4.04 -17.76 -22.84
C ASP A 64 -5.39 -17.82 -23.56
N ASP A 65 -6.15 -18.88 -23.28
CA ASP A 65 -7.53 -19.11 -23.72
C ASP A 65 -8.51 -19.19 -22.53
N ILE A 66 -8.10 -18.61 -21.39
CA ILE A 66 -8.91 -18.64 -20.17
C ILE A 66 -10.17 -17.81 -20.37
N THR A 67 -11.32 -18.46 -20.27
CA THR A 67 -12.65 -17.86 -20.42
C THR A 67 -13.40 -17.74 -19.11
N VAL A 68 -12.89 -18.36 -18.03
CA VAL A 68 -13.47 -18.26 -16.70
C VAL A 68 -12.96 -17.05 -15.95
N GLU A 69 -13.81 -16.47 -15.14
CA GLU A 69 -13.47 -15.35 -14.27
C GLU A 69 -12.56 -15.82 -13.13
N ILE A 70 -11.41 -15.16 -12.98
CA ILE A 70 -10.43 -15.44 -11.92
C ILE A 70 -10.19 -14.16 -11.13
N HIS A 71 -10.43 -14.22 -9.82
CA HIS A 71 -10.14 -13.13 -8.91
C HIS A 71 -9.07 -13.52 -7.91
N LYS A 72 -8.29 -12.53 -7.49
CA LYS A 72 -7.38 -12.60 -6.36
C LYS A 72 -7.76 -11.54 -5.35
N VAL A 73 -7.85 -11.93 -4.09
CA VAL A 73 -8.08 -11.02 -2.97
C VAL A 73 -6.85 -11.04 -2.07
N PHE A 74 -6.24 -9.88 -1.87
CA PHE A 74 -5.11 -9.71 -0.95
C PHE A 74 -5.59 -8.92 0.26
N GLU A 75 -5.61 -9.56 1.42
CA GLU A 75 -6.03 -8.94 2.66
C GLU A 75 -4.84 -8.34 3.41
N ALA A 76 -5.08 -7.26 4.17
CA ALA A 76 -4.03 -6.55 4.90
C ALA A 76 -3.33 -7.41 5.97
N ASP A 77 -4.01 -8.47 6.44
CA ASP A 77 -3.46 -9.43 7.42
C ASP A 77 -2.47 -10.43 6.81
N GLY A 78 -2.21 -10.38 5.50
CA GLY A 78 -1.34 -11.30 4.78
C GLY A 78 -2.06 -12.54 4.24
N THR A 79 -3.39 -12.55 4.23
CA THR A 79 -4.18 -13.63 3.61
C THR A 79 -4.43 -13.34 2.14
N HIS A 80 -4.22 -14.32 1.28
CA HIS A 80 -4.58 -14.32 -0.14
C HIS A 80 -5.67 -15.35 -0.39
N LYS A 81 -6.69 -14.97 -1.15
CA LYS A 81 -7.77 -15.84 -1.59
C LYS A 81 -7.83 -15.86 -3.11
N GLY A 82 -7.84 -17.05 -3.69
CA GLY A 82 -8.14 -17.27 -5.11
C GLY A 82 -9.61 -17.62 -5.30
N ILE A 83 -10.24 -16.99 -6.27
CA ILE A 83 -11.65 -17.25 -6.64
C ILE A 83 -11.67 -17.54 -8.14
N VAL A 84 -12.24 -18.68 -8.50
CA VAL A 84 -12.39 -19.11 -9.90
C VAL A 84 -13.85 -19.43 -10.17
N ALA A 85 -14.43 -18.80 -11.19
CA ALA A 85 -15.84 -18.93 -11.53
C ALA A 85 -16.79 -18.72 -10.33
N GLY A 86 -16.48 -17.70 -9.50
CA GLY A 86 -17.26 -17.35 -8.30
C GLY A 86 -17.08 -18.29 -7.10
N LYS A 87 -16.19 -19.29 -7.17
CA LYS A 87 -15.93 -20.24 -6.09
C LYS A 87 -14.53 -20.06 -5.53
N TYR A 88 -14.38 -20.12 -4.21
CA TYR A 88 -13.05 -20.15 -3.59
C TYR A 88 -12.29 -21.39 -4.06
N SER A 89 -11.10 -21.15 -4.63
CA SER A 89 -10.20 -22.20 -5.09
C SER A 89 -9.12 -22.52 -4.08
N ASN A 90 -8.58 -21.50 -3.41
CA ASN A 90 -7.56 -21.65 -2.39
C ASN A 90 -7.50 -20.42 -1.46
N THR A 91 -6.93 -20.65 -0.28
CA THR A 91 -6.55 -19.60 0.66
C THR A 91 -5.11 -19.87 1.09
N THR A 92 -4.24 -18.87 0.97
CA THR A 92 -2.81 -18.99 1.32
C THR A 92 -2.34 -17.69 1.99
N GLY A 93 -1.14 -17.70 2.56
CA GLY A 93 -0.46 -16.48 2.96
C GLY A 93 0.13 -15.77 1.74
N TRP A 94 0.29 -14.45 1.82
CA TRP A 94 1.00 -13.66 0.82
C TRP A 94 1.89 -12.62 1.47
N ASP A 95 2.94 -12.26 0.76
CA ASP A 95 3.86 -11.20 1.15
C ASP A 95 4.60 -10.64 -0.07
N VAL A 96 5.28 -9.51 0.10
CA VAL A 96 6.14 -8.92 -0.92
C VAL A 96 7.55 -8.73 -0.41
N GLU A 97 8.52 -8.82 -1.30
CA GLU A 97 9.92 -8.52 -1.01
C GLU A 97 10.43 -7.46 -1.99
N VAL A 98 11.34 -6.61 -1.51
CA VAL A 98 12.11 -5.68 -2.33
C VAL A 98 13.59 -6.01 -2.16
N LYS A 99 14.26 -6.37 -3.26
CA LYS A 99 15.69 -6.70 -3.31
C LYS A 99 16.37 -5.84 -4.37
N GLY A 100 16.92 -4.70 -3.93
CA GLY A 100 17.44 -3.70 -4.86
C GLY A 100 16.33 -3.17 -5.77
N SER A 101 16.44 -3.38 -7.08
CA SER A 101 15.41 -3.02 -8.07
C SER A 101 14.35 -4.10 -8.29
N GLU A 102 14.57 -5.31 -7.78
CA GLU A 102 13.61 -6.41 -7.95
C GLU A 102 12.51 -6.33 -6.89
N ARG A 103 11.27 -6.51 -7.35
CA ARG A 103 10.07 -6.61 -6.51
C ARG A 103 9.47 -7.99 -6.72
N ILE A 104 9.18 -8.69 -5.63
CA ILE A 104 8.75 -10.08 -5.64
C ILE A 104 7.42 -10.19 -4.89
N LEU A 105 6.46 -10.90 -5.47
CA LEU A 105 5.21 -11.32 -4.84
C LEU A 105 5.31 -12.80 -4.48
N ARG A 106 5.01 -13.12 -3.23
CA ARG A 106 4.86 -14.51 -2.75
C ARG A 106 3.41 -14.80 -2.43
N MET A 107 2.90 -15.91 -2.92
CA MET A 107 1.56 -16.43 -2.59
C MET A 107 1.70 -17.94 -2.27
N GLY A 108 1.68 -18.30 -0.99
CA GLY A 108 2.02 -19.66 -0.57
C GLY A 108 3.42 -20.05 -1.02
N THR A 109 3.53 -21.07 -1.87
CA THR A 109 4.79 -21.52 -2.46
C THR A 109 5.17 -20.85 -3.78
N LEU A 110 4.24 -20.07 -4.36
CA LEU A 110 4.49 -19.38 -5.62
C LEU A 110 5.32 -18.12 -5.38
N VAL A 111 6.33 -17.93 -6.22
CA VAL A 111 7.24 -16.78 -6.19
C VAL A 111 7.27 -16.17 -7.58
N MET A 112 6.82 -14.90 -7.70
CA MET A 112 6.73 -14.22 -8.99
C MET A 112 7.37 -12.84 -8.92
N LYS A 113 7.99 -12.40 -10.00
CA LYS A 113 8.46 -11.02 -10.10
C LYS A 113 7.28 -10.10 -10.39
N ILE A 114 7.25 -8.95 -9.72
CA ILE A 114 6.32 -7.88 -10.01
C ILE A 114 6.98 -7.02 -11.09
N LEU A 115 6.42 -7.03 -12.29
CA LEU A 115 6.91 -6.25 -13.43
C LEU A 115 6.41 -4.81 -13.34
N ASN A 116 5.13 -4.66 -13.03
CA ASN A 116 4.50 -3.36 -12.86
C ASN A 116 3.41 -3.41 -11.78
N ILE A 117 3.17 -2.31 -11.08
CA ILE A 117 2.05 -2.13 -10.18
C ILE A 117 1.67 -0.64 -10.10
N SER A 118 0.39 -0.38 -10.33
CA SER A 118 -0.25 0.92 -10.21
C SER A 118 -1.43 0.86 -9.23
N ALA A 119 -2.20 1.92 -9.12
CA ALA A 119 -3.43 1.91 -8.33
C ALA A 119 -4.48 0.92 -8.87
N ASN A 120 -4.51 0.69 -10.19
CA ASN A 120 -5.58 -0.04 -10.87
C ASN A 120 -5.12 -1.31 -11.59
N THR A 121 -3.84 -1.53 -11.76
CA THR A 121 -3.29 -2.69 -12.49
C THR A 121 -2.05 -3.22 -11.83
N PHE A 122 -1.82 -4.53 -11.92
CA PHE A 122 -0.48 -5.09 -11.72
C PHE A 122 -0.17 -6.18 -12.73
N GLU A 123 1.12 -6.36 -12.99
CA GLU A 123 1.69 -7.36 -13.88
C GLU A 123 2.74 -8.18 -13.13
N ILE A 124 2.65 -9.49 -13.24
CA ILE A 124 3.60 -10.43 -12.63
C ILE A 124 4.10 -11.42 -13.67
N THR A 125 5.31 -11.96 -13.46
CA THR A 125 5.79 -13.04 -14.33
C THR A 125 4.90 -14.27 -14.20
N SER A 126 4.54 -14.86 -15.33
CA SER A 126 3.77 -16.10 -15.40
C SER A 126 4.68 -17.27 -15.71
N SER A 127 5.36 -17.22 -16.85
CA SER A 127 6.39 -18.16 -17.28
C SER A 127 7.52 -17.38 -17.97
N GLU A 128 8.57 -18.06 -18.41
CA GLU A 128 9.67 -17.40 -19.10
C GLU A 128 9.15 -16.68 -20.35
N GLY A 129 9.39 -15.37 -20.40
CA GLY A 129 8.95 -14.53 -21.52
C GLY A 129 7.46 -14.19 -21.55
N SER A 130 6.73 -14.35 -20.44
CA SER A 130 5.32 -14.00 -20.36
C SER A 130 4.96 -13.34 -19.04
N TYR A 131 3.83 -12.64 -19.00
CA TYR A 131 3.29 -12.01 -17.80
C TYR A 131 1.78 -12.14 -17.70
N ASP A 132 1.29 -12.15 -16.47
CA ASP A 132 -0.12 -12.10 -16.14
C ASP A 132 -0.50 -10.67 -15.78
N LEU A 133 -1.59 -10.17 -16.37
CA LEU A 133 -2.17 -8.86 -16.11
C LEU A 133 -3.41 -8.99 -15.23
N TYR A 134 -3.48 -8.17 -14.18
CA TYR A 134 -4.62 -8.04 -13.29
C TYR A 134 -5.08 -6.59 -13.23
N VAL A 135 -6.39 -6.40 -13.11
CA VAL A 135 -7.03 -5.09 -12.88
C VAL A 135 -7.77 -5.09 -11.57
N ARG A 136 -7.73 -3.97 -10.88
CA ARG A 136 -8.43 -3.79 -9.60
C ARG A 136 -9.93 -3.72 -9.83
N THR A 137 -10.68 -4.43 -9.00
CA THR A 137 -12.15 -4.39 -9.01
C THR A 137 -12.72 -3.64 -7.81
N LYS A 138 -11.98 -3.64 -6.69
CA LYS A 138 -12.34 -2.90 -5.46
C LYS A 138 -11.10 -2.51 -4.65
#